data_bdeb771d7f536be529346ae6c3bb9d52
#
_entry.id   bdeb771d7f536be529346ae6c3bb9d52
#
_cell.length_a   1.000
_cell.length_b   1.000
_cell.length_c   1.000
_cell.angle_alpha   90.00
_cell.angle_beta   90.00
_cell.angle_gamma   90.00
#
_symmetry.space_group_name_H-M   'P 1'
#
loop_
_entity.id
_entity.type
_entity.pdbx_description
1 polymer ?
#
loop_
_entity_poly.entity_id
_entity_poly.type
_entity_poly.pdbx_seq_one_letter_code
_entity_poly.pdbx_strand_id
1 'polypeptide(L)'
;MKNKLKVGVLGAGHLGKIHLRLLNQSERYELVGFYDPNQEQAQKVVAEFGYTYFDNMDKLIEAVEVVDIVTPTLSHYECAKKAIAAKRHIFIEKPITSTVEEAEEIYRLLEANHLKGQVGHVERFNPAFLAAKSSIENPMFIEVHRLAEFNPRGTDVSVVLDLMIHDIDVLLSVVHSPVKHIEASGVAVISKSPDITNARIEFENGCVANLTASRISMKNMRKSRFFQRDAYISVDFLEKKVEVVRMKDAPEHPDEYDMILQNAEGEYKQIYFEYPEVQPSNAILDELETFADAIEHNTTPVVTFLQGTEALRVAREINSLVNEHLSQLAK
;
A
#
# COMPACT_ATOMS: atom_id res chain seq x y z
N MET A 1 11.20 22.71 22.16
CA MET A 1 11.16 22.01 20.86
C MET A 1 11.02 20.54 21.17
N LYS A 2 10.11 19.82 20.53
CA LYS A 2 10.07 18.35 20.65
C LYS A 2 11.39 17.80 20.09
N ASN A 3 11.99 16.81 20.73
CA ASN A 3 13.17 16.14 20.18
C ASN A 3 12.72 15.38 18.91
N LYS A 4 13.45 15.58 17.82
CA LYS A 4 13.25 14.79 16.60
C LYS A 4 13.70 13.35 16.84
N LEU A 5 12.97 12.38 16.25
CA LEU A 5 13.39 10.97 16.29
C LEU A 5 14.58 10.75 15.36
N LYS A 6 15.65 10.15 15.87
CA LYS A 6 16.83 9.78 15.07
C LYS A 6 16.48 8.62 14.15
N VAL A 7 16.66 8.81 12.85
CA VAL A 7 16.33 7.79 11.83
C VAL A 7 17.54 7.47 10.96
N GLY A 8 17.67 6.18 10.61
CA GLY A 8 18.65 5.69 9.65
C GLY A 8 17.96 4.88 8.55
N VAL A 9 18.41 5.04 7.32
CA VAL A 9 17.84 4.37 6.15
C VAL A 9 18.71 3.21 5.71
N LEU A 10 18.14 2.03 5.58
CA LEU A 10 18.77 0.86 4.98
C LEU A 10 18.33 0.71 3.53
N GLY A 11 19.28 0.85 2.60
CA GLY A 11 19.05 0.86 1.15
C GLY A 11 18.98 2.27 0.57
N ALA A 12 19.85 2.54 -0.41
CA ALA A 12 19.95 3.82 -1.11
C ALA A 12 19.68 3.70 -2.61
N GLY A 13 18.83 2.76 -2.99
CA GLY A 13 18.30 2.61 -4.34
C GLY A 13 17.38 3.76 -4.74
N HIS A 14 16.58 3.57 -5.79
CA HIS A 14 15.67 4.63 -6.28
C HIS A 14 14.71 5.11 -5.19
N LEU A 15 14.01 4.20 -4.51
CA LEU A 15 13.05 4.54 -3.45
C LEU A 15 13.77 5.04 -2.18
N GLY A 16 14.92 4.43 -1.81
CA GLY A 16 15.72 4.87 -0.68
C GLY A 16 16.18 6.32 -0.80
N LYS A 17 16.54 6.79 -1.99
CA LYS A 17 16.85 8.21 -2.24
C LYS A 17 15.63 9.12 -1.98
N ILE A 18 14.43 8.67 -2.28
CA ILE A 18 13.20 9.42 -2.00
C ILE A 18 12.99 9.53 -0.50
N HIS A 19 13.11 8.40 0.24
CA HIS A 19 13.00 8.38 1.70
C HIS A 19 14.05 9.26 2.37
N LEU A 20 15.31 9.14 1.99
CA LEU A 20 16.40 10.00 2.50
C LEU A 20 16.07 11.48 2.36
N ARG A 21 15.59 11.92 1.18
CA ARG A 21 15.22 13.31 0.93
C ARG A 21 14.05 13.75 1.81
N LEU A 22 12.99 12.93 1.92
CA LEU A 22 11.80 13.27 2.69
C LEU A 22 12.08 13.28 4.19
N LEU A 23 12.82 12.30 4.71
CA LEU A 23 13.26 12.26 6.11
C LEU A 23 14.13 13.46 6.48
N ASN A 24 15.04 13.88 5.58
CA ASN A 24 15.87 15.06 5.81
C ASN A 24 15.05 16.37 5.81
N GLN A 25 13.91 16.43 5.12
CA GLN A 25 13.01 17.58 5.10
C GLN A 25 12.00 17.58 6.26
N SER A 26 11.73 16.42 6.87
CA SER A 26 10.76 16.29 7.94
C SER A 26 11.14 17.05 9.20
N GLU A 27 10.15 17.64 9.85
CA GLU A 27 10.31 18.25 11.16
C GLU A 27 10.24 17.23 12.31
N ARG A 28 9.83 15.99 12.02
CA ARG A 28 9.67 14.90 12.98
C ARG A 28 10.93 14.06 13.14
N TYR A 29 11.80 14.02 12.14
CA TYR A 29 12.98 13.17 12.09
C TYR A 29 14.28 13.96 12.03
N GLU A 30 15.34 13.40 12.65
CA GLU A 30 16.73 13.73 12.45
C GLU A 30 17.36 12.59 11.64
N LEU A 31 17.64 12.84 10.36
CA LEU A 31 18.32 11.86 9.51
C LEU A 31 19.79 11.74 9.93
N VAL A 32 20.14 10.64 10.59
CA VAL A 32 21.51 10.36 11.04
C VAL A 32 22.40 9.91 9.88
N GLY A 33 21.84 9.12 8.96
CA GLY A 33 22.56 8.65 7.79
C GLY A 33 21.89 7.45 7.14
N PHE A 34 22.66 6.79 6.27
CA PHE A 34 22.17 5.61 5.56
C PHE A 34 23.25 4.54 5.40
N TYR A 35 22.82 3.32 5.12
CA TYR A 35 23.65 2.19 4.75
C TYR A 35 23.18 1.60 3.43
N ASP A 36 24.13 1.25 2.55
CA ASP A 36 23.89 0.45 1.35
C ASP A 36 25.09 -0.48 1.14
N PRO A 37 24.89 -1.79 0.89
CA PRO A 37 26.00 -2.71 0.65
C PRO A 37 26.77 -2.42 -0.64
N ASN A 38 26.15 -1.72 -1.60
CA ASN A 38 26.81 -1.26 -2.81
C ASN A 38 27.52 0.06 -2.56
N GLN A 39 28.82 -0.01 -2.28
CA GLN A 39 29.64 1.17 -1.96
C GLN A 39 29.67 2.21 -3.11
N GLU A 40 29.68 1.76 -4.37
CA GLU A 40 29.64 2.68 -5.52
C GLU A 40 28.34 3.49 -5.54
N GLN A 41 27.19 2.83 -5.31
CA GLN A 41 25.90 3.49 -5.19
C GLN A 41 25.87 4.45 -4.00
N ALA A 42 26.41 4.02 -2.85
CA ALA A 42 26.47 4.85 -1.65
C ALA A 42 27.30 6.13 -1.88
N GLN A 43 28.47 6.03 -2.53
CA GLN A 43 29.30 7.18 -2.85
C GLN A 43 28.61 8.16 -3.80
N LYS A 44 27.80 7.67 -4.75
CA LYS A 44 26.98 8.53 -5.62
C LYS A 44 25.96 9.33 -4.80
N VAL A 45 25.32 8.69 -3.82
CA VAL A 45 24.35 9.36 -2.93
C VAL A 45 25.04 10.41 -2.05
N VAL A 46 26.21 10.09 -1.50
CA VAL A 46 27.01 11.07 -0.73
C VAL A 46 27.38 12.28 -1.59
N ALA A 47 27.87 12.04 -2.81
CA ALA A 47 28.27 13.11 -3.72
C ALA A 47 27.09 13.98 -4.19
N GLU A 48 25.91 13.36 -4.39
CA GLU A 48 24.72 14.05 -4.90
C GLU A 48 24.00 14.86 -3.80
N PHE A 49 23.90 14.31 -2.57
CA PHE A 49 23.04 14.85 -1.50
C PHE A 49 23.77 15.25 -0.23
N GLY A 50 25.02 14.83 -0.03
CA GLY A 50 25.79 15.12 1.17
C GLY A 50 25.36 14.35 2.43
N TYR A 51 24.55 13.29 2.30
CA TYR A 51 24.11 12.49 3.45
C TYR A 51 25.24 11.64 4.02
N THR A 52 25.20 11.39 5.34
CA THR A 52 26.19 10.57 6.03
C THR A 52 26.04 9.10 5.65
N TYR A 53 27.07 8.51 5.08
CA TYR A 53 27.15 7.09 4.79
C TYR A 53 27.79 6.32 5.93
N PHE A 54 27.17 5.23 6.34
CA PHE A 54 27.72 4.26 7.27
C PHE A 54 28.22 3.04 6.50
N ASP A 55 29.47 2.67 6.72
CA ASP A 55 30.13 1.50 6.12
C ASP A 55 29.69 0.16 6.72
N ASN A 56 28.96 0.24 7.84
CA ASN A 56 28.45 -0.91 8.59
C ASN A 56 27.01 -0.65 9.04
N MET A 57 26.13 -1.60 8.70
CA MET A 57 24.70 -1.54 9.02
C MET A 57 24.45 -1.50 10.54
N ASP A 58 25.17 -2.32 11.31
CA ASP A 58 24.97 -2.43 12.75
C ASP A 58 25.32 -1.11 13.45
N LYS A 59 26.39 -0.41 13.00
CA LYS A 59 26.73 0.93 13.51
C LYS A 59 25.63 1.97 13.27
N LEU A 60 24.97 1.92 12.09
CA LEU A 60 23.85 2.81 11.82
C LEU A 60 22.66 2.48 12.72
N ILE A 61 22.31 1.20 12.85
CA ILE A 61 21.21 0.72 13.70
C ILE A 61 21.44 1.14 15.16
N GLU A 62 22.67 1.06 15.67
CA GLU A 62 22.99 1.48 17.03
C GLU A 62 22.85 2.99 17.25
N ALA A 63 23.05 3.80 16.21
CA ALA A 63 23.05 5.27 16.30
C ALA A 63 21.65 5.91 16.24
N VAL A 64 20.59 5.14 15.96
CA VAL A 64 19.25 5.66 15.67
C VAL A 64 18.17 5.10 16.61
N GLU A 65 16.98 5.67 16.57
CA GLU A 65 15.79 5.20 17.29
C GLU A 65 14.84 4.48 16.33
N VAL A 66 14.85 4.85 15.05
CA VAL A 66 14.01 4.31 13.98
C VAL A 66 14.89 3.84 12.84
N VAL A 67 14.63 2.64 12.35
CA VAL A 67 15.26 2.09 11.14
C VAL A 67 14.22 2.05 10.02
N ASP A 68 14.51 2.77 8.94
CA ASP A 68 13.72 2.77 7.72
C ASP A 68 14.32 1.77 6.72
N ILE A 69 13.60 0.68 6.43
CA ILE A 69 14.08 -0.45 5.64
C ILE A 69 13.52 -0.34 4.22
N VAL A 70 14.35 0.09 3.29
CA VAL A 70 14.06 0.31 1.86
C VAL A 70 14.99 -0.52 0.97
N THR A 71 15.46 -1.62 1.50
CA THR A 71 16.30 -2.60 0.80
C THR A 71 15.45 -3.45 -0.19
N PRO A 72 16.06 -4.27 -1.04
CA PRO A 72 15.30 -5.33 -1.73
C PRO A 72 14.61 -6.26 -0.74
N THR A 73 13.41 -6.73 -1.07
CA THR A 73 12.53 -7.53 -0.19
C THR A 73 13.24 -8.74 0.44
N LEU A 74 14.15 -9.38 -0.29
CA LEU A 74 14.94 -10.52 0.22
C LEU A 74 15.77 -10.20 1.47
N SER A 75 16.09 -8.93 1.70
CA SER A 75 16.87 -8.48 2.86
C SER A 75 16.01 -7.93 3.99
N HIS A 76 14.71 -7.75 3.77
CA HIS A 76 13.79 -7.12 4.73
C HIS A 76 13.79 -7.83 6.08
N TYR A 77 13.63 -9.15 6.07
CA TYR A 77 13.57 -9.97 7.27
C TYR A 77 14.82 -9.85 8.15
N GLU A 78 16.02 -10.01 7.58
CA GLU A 78 17.27 -9.92 8.33
C GLU A 78 17.54 -8.49 8.84
N CYS A 79 17.23 -7.46 8.04
CA CYS A 79 17.34 -6.06 8.47
C CYS A 79 16.40 -5.77 9.66
N ALA A 80 15.16 -6.22 9.57
CA ALA A 80 14.16 -6.04 10.63
C ALA A 80 14.57 -6.75 11.93
N LYS A 81 15.04 -7.98 11.85
CA LYS A 81 15.52 -8.73 13.04
C LYS A 81 16.68 -8.03 13.75
N LYS A 82 17.66 -7.51 13.00
CA LYS A 82 18.78 -6.75 13.57
C LYS A 82 18.30 -5.48 14.25
N ALA A 83 17.40 -4.71 13.61
CA ALA A 83 16.83 -3.51 14.19
C ALA A 83 16.07 -3.79 15.50
N ILE A 84 15.22 -4.83 15.51
CA ILE A 84 14.46 -5.24 16.70
C ILE A 84 15.39 -5.72 17.81
N ALA A 85 16.42 -6.51 17.50
CA ALA A 85 17.42 -6.96 18.48
C ALA A 85 18.14 -5.78 19.15
N ALA A 86 18.38 -4.69 18.41
CA ALA A 86 18.93 -3.45 18.92
C ALA A 86 17.85 -2.54 19.57
N LYS A 87 16.59 -2.98 19.71
CA LYS A 87 15.47 -2.24 20.30
C LYS A 87 15.11 -0.96 19.52
N ARG A 88 15.09 -1.04 18.19
CA ARG A 88 14.70 0.07 17.31
C ARG A 88 13.29 -0.14 16.78
N HIS A 89 12.54 0.95 16.65
CA HIS A 89 11.31 0.97 15.88
C HIS A 89 11.62 0.77 14.41
N ILE A 90 10.72 0.15 13.63
CA ILE A 90 10.97 -0.13 12.22
C ILE A 90 9.86 0.38 11.31
N PHE A 91 10.25 1.08 10.26
CA PHE A 91 9.45 1.25 9.06
C PHE A 91 10.01 0.30 8.00
N ILE A 92 9.16 -0.39 7.24
CA ILE A 92 9.59 -1.36 6.24
C ILE A 92 8.74 -1.23 4.98
N GLU A 93 9.40 -1.17 3.83
CA GLU A 93 8.73 -1.11 2.55
C GLU A 93 8.00 -2.41 2.18
N LYS A 94 7.01 -2.26 1.31
CA LYS A 94 6.27 -3.39 0.75
C LYS A 94 7.10 -4.14 -0.33
N PRO A 95 6.87 -5.44 -0.51
CA PRO A 95 6.22 -6.39 0.40
C PRO A 95 6.99 -6.50 1.72
N ILE A 96 6.27 -6.63 2.83
CA ILE A 96 6.87 -6.64 4.18
C ILE A 96 8.05 -7.62 4.32
N THR A 97 7.93 -8.82 3.77
CA THR A 97 8.98 -9.87 3.73
C THR A 97 8.79 -10.75 2.50
N SER A 98 9.69 -11.73 2.33
CA SER A 98 9.59 -12.71 1.26
C SER A 98 8.53 -13.78 1.51
N THR A 99 8.30 -14.16 2.76
CA THR A 99 7.30 -15.16 3.14
C THR A 99 6.40 -14.64 4.26
N VAL A 100 5.24 -15.27 4.42
CA VAL A 100 4.29 -14.93 5.48
C VAL A 100 4.85 -15.28 6.85
N GLU A 101 5.56 -16.40 6.95
CA GLU A 101 6.18 -16.89 8.19
C GLU A 101 7.22 -15.89 8.72
N GLU A 102 8.04 -15.31 7.82
CA GLU A 102 8.97 -14.23 8.16
C GLU A 102 8.25 -13.01 8.73
N ALA A 103 7.15 -12.60 8.08
CA ALA A 103 6.35 -11.46 8.53
C ALA A 103 5.72 -11.69 9.92
N GLU A 104 5.18 -12.89 10.14
CA GLU A 104 4.62 -13.30 11.43
C GLU A 104 5.67 -13.35 12.53
N GLU A 105 6.90 -13.80 12.21
CA GLU A 105 8.00 -13.79 13.17
C GLU A 105 8.38 -12.37 13.57
N ILE A 106 8.54 -11.45 12.59
CA ILE A 106 8.83 -10.05 12.85
C ILE A 106 7.73 -9.41 13.69
N TYR A 107 6.46 -9.65 13.37
CA TYR A 107 5.34 -9.15 14.17
C TYR A 107 5.43 -9.60 15.64
N ARG A 108 5.67 -10.90 15.88
CA ARG A 108 5.84 -11.43 17.24
C ARG A 108 7.03 -10.80 17.97
N LEU A 109 8.14 -10.57 17.27
CA LEU A 109 9.32 -9.92 17.84
C LEU A 109 9.07 -8.46 18.20
N LEU A 110 8.32 -7.70 17.38
CA LEU A 110 7.91 -6.33 17.70
C LEU A 110 7.06 -6.27 18.96
N GLU A 111 6.03 -7.10 19.04
CA GLU A 111 5.14 -7.19 20.20
C GLU A 111 5.90 -7.55 21.47
N ALA A 112 6.75 -8.59 21.43
CA ALA A 112 7.54 -9.04 22.56
C ALA A 112 8.54 -7.99 23.07
N ASN A 113 8.95 -7.04 22.22
CA ASN A 113 9.87 -5.97 22.56
C ASN A 113 9.20 -4.61 22.77
N HIS A 114 7.87 -4.52 22.69
CA HIS A 114 7.09 -3.29 22.79
C HIS A 114 7.53 -2.21 21.80
N LEU A 115 7.92 -2.64 20.60
CA LEU A 115 8.36 -1.75 19.53
C LEU A 115 7.23 -1.47 18.56
N LYS A 116 7.27 -0.29 17.95
CA LYS A 116 6.36 0.07 16.85
C LYS A 116 6.95 -0.36 15.52
N GLY A 117 6.09 -0.86 14.64
CA GLY A 117 6.43 -1.20 13.27
C GLY A 117 5.35 -0.76 12.32
N GLN A 118 5.70 -0.13 11.20
CA GLN A 118 4.78 0.26 10.12
C GLN A 118 5.26 -0.28 8.79
N VAL A 119 4.31 -0.69 7.95
CA VAL A 119 4.59 -1.17 6.59
C VAL A 119 4.26 -0.10 5.57
N GLY A 120 5.14 0.10 4.58
CA GLY A 120 5.07 1.13 3.53
C GLY A 120 4.00 0.85 2.47
N HIS A 121 2.73 0.75 2.87
CA HIS A 121 1.61 0.71 1.94
C HIS A 121 1.11 2.12 1.63
N VAL A 122 1.89 2.83 0.82
CA VAL A 122 1.74 4.26 0.52
C VAL A 122 0.36 4.67 -0.01
N GLU A 123 -0.38 3.77 -0.68
CA GLU A 123 -1.72 4.10 -1.19
C GLU A 123 -2.76 4.32 -0.06
N ARG A 124 -2.48 3.87 1.17
CA ARG A 124 -3.27 4.19 2.37
C ARG A 124 -3.23 5.68 2.73
N PHE A 125 -2.20 6.39 2.27
CA PHE A 125 -1.95 7.82 2.47
C PHE A 125 -2.19 8.63 1.19
N ASN A 126 -2.67 7.99 0.12
CA ASN A 126 -3.03 8.69 -1.10
C ASN A 126 -4.16 9.69 -0.81
N PRO A 127 -4.00 10.98 -1.16
CA PRO A 127 -4.97 12.00 -0.79
C PRO A 127 -6.38 11.74 -1.34
N ALA A 128 -6.50 11.10 -2.52
CA ALA A 128 -7.81 10.71 -3.04
C ALA A 128 -8.46 9.62 -2.16
N PHE A 129 -7.69 8.61 -1.73
CA PHE A 129 -8.20 7.58 -0.84
C PHE A 129 -8.61 8.16 0.52
N LEU A 130 -7.80 9.04 1.09
CA LEU A 130 -8.12 9.70 2.36
C LEU A 130 -9.41 10.52 2.28
N ALA A 131 -9.61 11.26 1.18
CA ALA A 131 -10.83 12.03 0.94
C ALA A 131 -12.08 11.14 0.77
N ALA A 132 -11.92 9.95 0.15
CA ALA A 132 -13.00 9.02 -0.08
C ALA A 132 -13.35 8.15 1.13
N LYS A 133 -12.40 7.94 2.05
CA LYS A 133 -12.46 6.90 3.09
C LYS A 133 -13.71 6.95 3.95
N SER A 134 -14.15 8.16 4.35
CA SER A 134 -15.36 8.34 5.15
C SER A 134 -16.67 8.04 4.39
N SER A 135 -16.63 8.00 3.06
CA SER A 135 -17.78 7.67 2.21
C SER A 135 -17.88 6.17 1.93
N ILE A 136 -16.81 5.39 2.17
CA ILE A 136 -16.78 3.95 1.91
C ILE A 136 -17.26 3.22 3.17
N GLU A 137 -18.52 2.76 3.13
CA GLU A 137 -19.19 2.07 4.23
C GLU A 137 -19.79 0.75 3.72
N ASN A 138 -19.31 -0.38 4.22
CA ASN A 138 -19.83 -1.70 3.87
C ASN A 138 -20.00 -1.95 2.36
N PRO A 139 -18.92 -1.86 1.56
CA PRO A 139 -19.00 -2.09 0.12
C PRO A 139 -19.46 -3.53 -0.15
N MET A 140 -20.35 -3.68 -1.13
CA MET A 140 -20.91 -4.97 -1.55
C MET A 140 -20.15 -5.53 -2.75
N PHE A 141 -19.65 -4.64 -3.62
CA PHE A 141 -18.85 -4.99 -4.78
C PHE A 141 -17.74 -3.95 -4.97
N ILE A 142 -16.53 -4.43 -5.30
CA ILE A 142 -15.37 -3.57 -5.52
C ILE A 142 -14.72 -3.96 -6.85
N GLU A 143 -14.39 -2.97 -7.67
CA GLU A 143 -13.69 -3.15 -8.92
C GLU A 143 -12.41 -2.32 -8.94
N VAL A 144 -11.27 -2.97 -9.20
CA VAL A 144 -9.95 -2.35 -9.15
C VAL A 144 -9.16 -2.61 -10.42
N HIS A 145 -8.58 -1.54 -10.96
CA HIS A 145 -7.67 -1.60 -12.10
C HIS A 145 -6.37 -0.88 -11.76
N ARG A 146 -5.27 -1.61 -11.79
CA ARG A 146 -3.90 -1.08 -11.72
C ARG A 146 -3.14 -1.46 -12.96
N LEU A 147 -3.11 -0.55 -13.89
CA LEU A 147 -2.50 -0.74 -15.20
C LEU A 147 -1.26 0.14 -15.30
N ALA A 148 -0.14 -0.45 -15.71
CA ALA A 148 1.12 0.25 -15.92
C ALA A 148 1.65 -0.01 -17.33
N GLU A 149 2.31 0.98 -17.91
CA GLU A 149 3.11 0.83 -19.13
C GLU A 149 4.29 -0.09 -18.86
N PHE A 150 4.72 -0.81 -19.89
CA PHE A 150 5.81 -1.77 -19.73
C PHE A 150 7.12 -1.08 -19.34
N ASN A 151 7.70 -1.55 -18.26
CA ASN A 151 9.03 -1.18 -17.83
C ASN A 151 9.88 -2.46 -17.67
N PRO A 152 11.01 -2.60 -18.37
CA PRO A 152 11.86 -3.80 -18.26
C PRO A 152 12.49 -3.99 -16.87
N ARG A 153 12.48 -2.96 -16.02
CA ARG A 153 12.94 -3.06 -14.64
C ARG A 153 11.83 -3.68 -13.78
N GLY A 154 12.20 -4.62 -12.91
CA GLY A 154 11.25 -5.25 -11.97
C GLY A 154 10.42 -6.39 -12.58
N THR A 155 10.79 -6.91 -13.75
CA THR A 155 10.12 -8.08 -14.35
C THR A 155 10.45 -9.40 -13.64
N ASP A 156 11.41 -9.39 -12.73
CA ASP A 156 11.79 -10.47 -11.82
C ASP A 156 10.79 -10.65 -10.66
N VAL A 157 10.02 -9.62 -10.32
CA VAL A 157 8.96 -9.67 -9.32
C VAL A 157 7.60 -9.92 -10.00
N SER A 158 6.73 -10.74 -9.40
CA SER A 158 5.39 -10.97 -9.95
C SER A 158 4.56 -9.68 -9.93
N VAL A 159 3.70 -9.50 -10.95
CA VAL A 159 2.79 -8.34 -11.04
C VAL A 159 1.86 -8.23 -9.83
N VAL A 160 1.61 -9.35 -9.15
CA VAL A 160 0.80 -9.39 -7.91
C VAL A 160 1.56 -8.71 -6.77
N LEU A 161 2.81 -9.11 -6.51
CA LEU A 161 3.64 -8.57 -5.42
C LEU A 161 4.18 -7.17 -5.71
N ASP A 162 4.30 -6.80 -6.98
CA ASP A 162 4.77 -5.46 -7.36
C ASP A 162 3.62 -4.44 -7.39
N LEU A 163 2.53 -4.76 -8.08
CA LEU A 163 1.42 -3.84 -8.34
C LEU A 163 0.17 -4.14 -7.52
N MET A 164 -0.39 -5.37 -7.61
CA MET A 164 -1.68 -5.69 -7.04
C MET A 164 -1.71 -5.61 -5.50
N ILE A 165 -0.59 -5.84 -4.84
CA ILE A 165 -0.48 -5.81 -3.37
C ILE A 165 -0.91 -4.46 -2.76
N HIS A 166 -0.72 -3.36 -3.48
CA HIS A 166 -1.22 -2.05 -3.05
C HIS A 166 -2.75 -2.01 -2.98
N ASP A 167 -3.40 -2.62 -3.96
CA ASP A 167 -4.85 -2.65 -4.05
C ASP A 167 -5.45 -3.67 -3.08
N ILE A 168 -4.74 -4.78 -2.84
CA ILE A 168 -5.08 -5.76 -1.81
C ILE A 168 -5.06 -5.10 -0.42
N ASP A 169 -4.04 -4.33 -0.09
CA ASP A 169 -3.97 -3.61 1.19
C ASP A 169 -5.12 -2.60 1.34
N VAL A 170 -5.39 -1.78 0.31
CA VAL A 170 -6.52 -0.84 0.31
C VAL A 170 -7.83 -1.59 0.51
N LEU A 171 -8.06 -2.69 -0.24
CA LEU A 171 -9.24 -3.53 -0.14
C LEU A 171 -9.46 -4.06 1.29
N LEU A 172 -8.43 -4.69 1.87
CA LEU A 172 -8.49 -5.24 3.23
C LEU A 172 -8.72 -4.17 4.29
N SER A 173 -8.34 -2.92 4.00
CA SER A 173 -8.55 -1.80 4.92
C SER A 173 -9.98 -1.27 4.98
N VAL A 174 -10.79 -1.56 3.98
CA VAL A 174 -12.19 -1.10 3.88
C VAL A 174 -13.21 -2.22 3.99
N VAL A 175 -12.82 -3.46 3.69
CA VAL A 175 -13.68 -4.64 3.87
C VAL A 175 -13.34 -5.29 5.21
N HIS A 176 -14.15 -5.00 6.21
CA HIS A 176 -13.96 -5.51 7.57
C HIS A 176 -14.56 -6.93 7.72
N SER A 177 -14.05 -7.88 6.93
CA SER A 177 -14.51 -9.27 6.93
C SER A 177 -13.38 -10.19 6.47
N PRO A 178 -13.29 -11.43 6.98
CA PRO A 178 -12.33 -12.42 6.49
C PRO A 178 -12.53 -12.73 5.01
N VAL A 179 -11.42 -13.03 4.32
CA VAL A 179 -11.45 -13.58 2.97
C VAL A 179 -12.01 -15.01 3.05
N LYS A 180 -13.02 -15.30 2.24
CA LYS A 180 -13.70 -16.59 2.17
C LYS A 180 -13.14 -17.46 1.05
N HIS A 181 -12.91 -16.87 -0.12
CA HIS A 181 -12.50 -17.59 -1.31
C HIS A 181 -11.76 -16.65 -2.28
N ILE A 182 -10.76 -17.18 -2.97
CA ILE A 182 -10.00 -16.47 -4.01
C ILE A 182 -9.96 -17.32 -5.27
N GLU A 183 -10.26 -16.69 -6.41
CA GLU A 183 -9.99 -17.22 -7.75
C GLU A 183 -9.04 -16.27 -8.46
N ALA A 184 -8.06 -16.80 -9.17
CA ALA A 184 -7.10 -15.96 -9.88
C ALA A 184 -6.61 -16.61 -11.18
N SER A 185 -6.33 -15.77 -12.16
CA SER A 185 -5.72 -16.15 -13.43
C SER A 185 -4.72 -15.10 -13.88
N GLY A 186 -3.78 -15.50 -14.73
CA GLY A 186 -2.76 -14.59 -15.26
C GLY A 186 -2.22 -15.04 -16.59
N VAL A 187 -1.63 -14.11 -17.33
CA VAL A 187 -1.05 -14.36 -18.65
C VAL A 187 0.35 -13.75 -18.71
N ALA A 188 1.31 -14.54 -19.15
CA ALA A 188 2.64 -14.11 -19.51
C ALA A 188 2.65 -13.77 -21.02
N VAL A 189 2.97 -12.53 -21.39
CA VAL A 189 2.97 -12.05 -22.79
C VAL A 189 4.38 -11.65 -23.23
N ILE A 190 5.07 -10.87 -22.40
CA ILE A 190 6.42 -10.35 -22.69
C ILE A 190 7.44 -10.99 -21.75
N SER A 191 7.08 -11.16 -20.47
CA SER A 191 7.95 -11.70 -19.43
C SER A 191 7.79 -13.22 -19.28
N LYS A 192 8.69 -13.85 -18.51
CA LYS A 192 8.56 -15.27 -18.12
C LYS A 192 7.52 -15.49 -17.02
N SER A 193 7.23 -14.44 -16.24
CA SER A 193 6.18 -14.40 -15.23
C SER A 193 4.94 -13.69 -15.76
N PRO A 194 3.76 -13.84 -15.15
CA PRO A 194 2.55 -13.14 -15.55
C PRO A 194 2.75 -11.63 -15.64
N ASP A 195 2.38 -11.06 -16.78
CA ASP A 195 2.41 -9.62 -17.04
C ASP A 195 1.06 -8.95 -16.74
N ILE A 196 -0.02 -9.76 -16.78
CA ILE A 196 -1.35 -9.38 -16.37
C ILE A 196 -1.93 -10.46 -15.48
N THR A 197 -2.61 -10.05 -14.42
CA THR A 197 -3.29 -10.93 -13.47
C THR A 197 -4.65 -10.34 -13.13
N ASN A 198 -5.66 -11.21 -13.09
CA ASN A 198 -6.98 -10.92 -12.54
C ASN A 198 -7.19 -11.81 -11.32
N ALA A 199 -7.76 -11.23 -10.26
CA ALA A 199 -8.17 -11.95 -9.07
C ALA A 199 -9.59 -11.55 -8.67
N ARG A 200 -10.39 -12.56 -8.28
CA ARG A 200 -11.71 -12.40 -7.68
C ARG A 200 -11.62 -12.87 -6.22
N ILE A 201 -11.95 -11.99 -5.30
CA ILE A 201 -11.90 -12.24 -3.86
C ILE A 201 -13.33 -12.14 -3.32
N GLU A 202 -13.79 -13.18 -2.64
CA GLU A 202 -15.06 -13.20 -1.92
C GLU A 202 -14.80 -13.13 -0.42
N PHE A 203 -15.57 -12.32 0.28
CA PHE A 203 -15.50 -12.16 1.73
C PHE A 203 -16.67 -12.85 2.43
N GLU A 204 -16.50 -13.21 3.70
CA GLU A 204 -17.55 -13.88 4.48
C GLU A 204 -18.83 -13.03 4.63
N ASN A 205 -18.71 -11.70 4.63
CA ASN A 205 -19.85 -10.77 4.67
C ASN A 205 -20.59 -10.65 3.32
N GLY A 206 -20.15 -11.38 2.28
CA GLY A 206 -20.73 -11.37 0.95
C GLY A 206 -20.18 -10.29 0.01
N CYS A 207 -19.27 -9.43 0.46
CA CYS A 207 -18.56 -8.51 -0.43
C CYS A 207 -17.73 -9.28 -1.44
N VAL A 208 -17.69 -8.79 -2.68
CA VAL A 208 -16.87 -9.35 -3.75
C VAL A 208 -15.98 -8.28 -4.33
N ALA A 209 -14.70 -8.59 -4.54
CA ALA A 209 -13.76 -7.69 -5.19
C ALA A 209 -13.14 -8.34 -6.43
N ASN A 210 -13.11 -7.61 -7.55
CA ASN A 210 -12.37 -7.97 -8.75
C ASN A 210 -11.18 -7.04 -8.91
N LEU A 211 -9.97 -7.60 -8.95
CA LEU A 211 -8.72 -6.85 -9.10
C LEU A 211 -8.05 -7.25 -10.42
N THR A 212 -7.65 -6.25 -11.20
CA THR A 212 -6.84 -6.45 -12.40
C THR A 212 -5.56 -5.64 -12.29
N ALA A 213 -4.41 -6.30 -12.31
CA ALA A 213 -3.10 -5.67 -12.38
C ALA A 213 -2.39 -6.06 -13.69
N SER A 214 -1.84 -5.07 -14.39
CA SER A 214 -1.10 -5.26 -15.64
C SER A 214 0.12 -4.35 -15.70
N ARG A 215 1.25 -4.90 -16.17
CA ARG A 215 2.46 -4.14 -16.46
C ARG A 215 2.72 -3.94 -17.96
N ILE A 216 1.76 -4.29 -18.82
CA ILE A 216 1.87 -4.24 -20.28
C ILE A 216 0.75 -3.42 -20.93
N SER A 217 0.22 -2.46 -20.22
CA SER A 217 -0.86 -1.61 -20.71
C SER A 217 -0.33 -0.40 -21.50
N MET A 218 -1.16 0.15 -22.38
CA MET A 218 -0.81 1.32 -23.20
C MET A 218 -0.89 2.64 -22.42
N LYS A 219 -1.54 2.64 -21.25
CA LYS A 219 -1.69 3.83 -20.38
C LYS A 219 -1.67 3.38 -18.92
N ASN A 220 -1.11 4.23 -18.08
CA ASN A 220 -1.20 4.06 -16.65
C ASN A 220 -2.63 4.33 -16.16
N MET A 221 -3.11 3.49 -15.23
CA MET A 221 -4.38 3.66 -14.52
C MET A 221 -4.24 3.09 -13.12
N ARG A 222 -4.77 3.79 -12.12
CA ARG A 222 -4.86 3.30 -10.75
C ARG A 222 -6.21 3.70 -10.20
N LYS A 223 -7.22 2.87 -10.40
CA LYS A 223 -8.60 3.22 -10.11
C LYS A 223 -9.33 2.12 -9.35
N SER A 224 -10.00 2.52 -8.27
CA SER A 224 -10.90 1.65 -7.50
C SER A 224 -12.30 2.21 -7.48
N ARG A 225 -13.30 1.33 -7.65
CA ARG A 225 -14.72 1.65 -7.59
C ARG A 225 -15.38 0.80 -6.53
N PHE A 226 -16.08 1.45 -5.63
CA PHE A 226 -16.78 0.82 -4.52
C PHE A 226 -18.27 0.99 -4.73
N PHE A 227 -18.99 -0.12 -4.75
CA PHE A 227 -20.44 -0.17 -4.87
C PHE A 227 -21.03 -0.60 -3.54
N GLN A 228 -21.85 0.24 -2.98
CA GLN A 228 -22.58 -0.01 -1.74
C GLN A 228 -24.07 0.34 -1.93
N ARG A 229 -24.89 0.08 -0.93
CA ARG A 229 -26.34 0.14 -1.08
C ARG A 229 -26.86 1.50 -1.60
N ASP A 230 -26.26 2.58 -1.11
CA ASP A 230 -26.70 3.96 -1.31
C ASP A 230 -25.68 4.83 -2.05
N ALA A 231 -24.54 4.27 -2.40
CA ALA A 231 -23.47 5.03 -3.05
C ALA A 231 -22.63 4.19 -4.01
N TYR A 232 -22.15 4.85 -5.04
CA TYR A 232 -21.03 4.48 -5.89
C TYR A 232 -19.89 5.46 -5.64
N ILE A 233 -18.71 4.96 -5.28
CA ILE A 233 -17.53 5.77 -5.01
C ILE A 233 -16.43 5.37 -5.99
N SER A 234 -15.89 6.34 -6.73
CA SER A 234 -14.79 6.16 -7.65
C SER A 234 -13.56 6.93 -7.13
N VAL A 235 -12.47 6.20 -6.91
CA VAL A 235 -11.18 6.76 -6.46
C VAL A 235 -10.15 6.56 -7.56
N ASP A 236 -9.61 7.64 -8.08
CA ASP A 236 -8.49 7.64 -9.00
C ASP A 236 -7.22 8.04 -8.25
N PHE A 237 -6.38 7.04 -7.93
CA PHE A 237 -5.14 7.22 -7.17
C PHE A 237 -4.05 7.93 -7.98
N LEU A 238 -4.09 7.81 -9.32
CA LEU A 238 -3.11 8.43 -10.21
C LEU A 238 -3.41 9.93 -10.38
N GLU A 239 -4.68 10.24 -10.72
CA GLU A 239 -5.14 11.61 -10.96
C GLU A 239 -5.51 12.34 -9.66
N LYS A 240 -5.51 11.61 -8.53
CA LYS A 240 -5.91 12.12 -7.21
C LYS A 240 -7.30 12.74 -7.22
N LYS A 241 -8.28 11.99 -7.75
CA LYS A 241 -9.67 12.43 -7.89
C LYS A 241 -10.62 11.46 -7.20
N VAL A 242 -11.71 12.01 -6.67
CA VAL A 242 -12.79 11.26 -6.03
C VAL A 242 -14.12 11.76 -6.60
N GLU A 243 -14.98 10.80 -6.91
CA GLU A 243 -16.37 11.06 -7.28
C GLU A 243 -17.25 10.15 -6.43
N VAL A 244 -18.26 10.71 -5.78
CA VAL A 244 -19.25 9.97 -5.01
C VAL A 244 -20.61 10.24 -5.61
N VAL A 245 -21.28 9.19 -6.05
CA VAL A 245 -22.66 9.25 -6.53
C VAL A 245 -23.52 8.61 -5.46
N ARG A 246 -24.48 9.36 -4.91
CA ARG A 246 -25.39 8.85 -3.88
C ARG A 246 -26.80 8.79 -4.39
N MET A 247 -27.58 7.94 -3.72
CA MET A 247 -29.01 7.77 -3.96
C MET A 247 -29.76 7.93 -2.64
N LYS A 248 -30.83 8.71 -2.67
CA LYS A 248 -31.77 8.90 -1.56
C LYS A 248 -33.22 8.86 -2.08
N ASP A 249 -34.19 8.82 -1.17
CA ASP A 249 -35.59 8.94 -1.57
C ASP A 249 -35.83 10.29 -2.26
N ALA A 250 -36.60 10.28 -3.34
CA ALA A 250 -36.95 11.51 -4.05
C ALA A 250 -37.83 12.41 -3.16
N PRO A 251 -37.63 13.73 -3.19
CA PRO A 251 -38.55 14.64 -2.53
C PRO A 251 -39.96 14.58 -3.13
N GLU A 252 -40.99 14.93 -2.35
CA GLU A 252 -42.38 14.98 -2.85
C GLU A 252 -42.56 15.94 -4.04
N HIS A 253 -41.77 17.00 -4.07
CA HIS A 253 -41.74 17.99 -5.15
C HIS A 253 -40.31 18.17 -5.67
N PRO A 254 -39.88 17.35 -6.65
CA PRO A 254 -38.56 17.48 -7.26
C PRO A 254 -38.43 18.80 -8.04
N ASP A 255 -37.20 19.37 -7.97
CA ASP A 255 -36.84 20.48 -8.82
C ASP A 255 -36.52 20.02 -10.24
N GLU A 256 -36.53 20.96 -11.22
CA GLU A 256 -36.23 20.63 -12.63
C GLU A 256 -34.80 20.11 -12.86
N TYR A 257 -33.90 20.36 -11.92
CA TYR A 257 -32.50 19.89 -11.95
C TYR A 257 -32.25 18.59 -11.19
N ASP A 258 -33.28 18.07 -10.47
CA ASP A 258 -33.18 16.84 -9.71
C ASP A 258 -33.11 15.62 -10.65
N MET A 259 -32.07 14.84 -10.52
CA MET A 259 -31.93 13.58 -11.26
C MET A 259 -32.75 12.51 -10.57
N ILE A 260 -33.99 12.33 -11.02
CA ILE A 260 -34.91 11.33 -10.46
C ILE A 260 -34.92 10.08 -11.33
N LEU A 261 -34.81 8.91 -10.69
CA LEU A 261 -35.06 7.63 -11.34
C LEU A 261 -36.11 6.82 -10.55
N GLN A 262 -36.79 5.91 -11.23
CA GLN A 262 -37.71 4.97 -10.60
C GLN A 262 -37.01 3.60 -10.52
N ASN A 263 -37.01 3.00 -9.33
CA ASN A 263 -36.47 1.65 -9.14
C ASN A 263 -37.49 0.58 -9.63
N ALA A 264 -37.10 -0.70 -9.57
CA ALA A 264 -37.91 -1.80 -10.03
C ALA A 264 -39.21 -1.96 -9.20
N GLU A 265 -39.23 -1.50 -7.98
CA GLU A 265 -40.37 -1.53 -7.06
C GLU A 265 -41.33 -0.32 -7.27
N GLY A 266 -41.00 0.57 -8.17
CA GLY A 266 -41.82 1.75 -8.47
C GLY A 266 -41.57 2.94 -7.56
N GLU A 267 -40.56 2.87 -6.67
CA GLU A 267 -40.16 3.99 -5.81
C GLU A 267 -39.28 4.97 -6.56
N TYR A 268 -39.48 6.26 -6.30
CA TYR A 268 -38.68 7.32 -6.88
C TYR A 268 -37.48 7.63 -6.01
N LYS A 269 -36.28 7.62 -6.61
CA LYS A 269 -34.99 7.92 -5.96
C LYS A 269 -34.36 9.11 -6.65
N GLN A 270 -33.76 9.99 -5.86
CA GLN A 270 -32.94 11.09 -6.33
C GLN A 270 -31.47 10.68 -6.32
N ILE A 271 -30.79 10.88 -7.47
CA ILE A 271 -29.33 10.76 -7.58
C ILE A 271 -28.72 12.14 -7.37
N TYR A 272 -27.65 12.19 -6.59
CA TYR A 272 -26.84 13.39 -6.42
C TYR A 272 -25.35 13.07 -6.34
N PHE A 273 -24.53 14.04 -6.67
CA PHE A 273 -23.09 13.93 -6.73
C PHE A 273 -22.45 14.68 -5.56
N GLU A 274 -21.46 14.02 -4.93
CA GLU A 274 -20.57 14.65 -3.95
C GLU A 274 -19.16 14.62 -4.52
N TYR A 275 -18.42 15.68 -4.34
CA TYR A 275 -17.02 15.81 -4.75
C TYR A 275 -16.18 16.11 -3.51
N PRO A 276 -15.77 15.08 -2.72
CA PRO A 276 -14.93 15.28 -1.56
C PRO A 276 -13.66 16.05 -1.93
N GLU A 277 -13.32 17.07 -1.14
CA GLU A 277 -12.13 17.86 -1.38
C GLU A 277 -10.87 17.04 -1.14
N VAL A 278 -10.02 16.92 -2.15
CA VAL A 278 -8.74 16.22 -2.07
C VAL A 278 -7.66 17.23 -1.69
N GLN A 279 -7.20 17.16 -0.45
CA GLN A 279 -6.11 18.02 0.04
C GLN A 279 -4.78 17.54 -0.53
N PRO A 280 -4.02 18.40 -1.24
CA PRO A 280 -2.71 18.01 -1.77
C PRO A 280 -1.76 17.61 -0.65
N SER A 281 -1.18 16.42 -0.77
CA SER A 281 -0.17 15.93 0.17
C SER A 281 0.87 15.04 -0.51
N ASN A 282 1.93 14.71 0.23
CA ASN A 282 2.93 13.73 -0.19
C ASN A 282 2.74 12.44 0.62
N ALA A 283 2.12 11.44 0.01
CA ALA A 283 1.75 10.19 0.67
C ALA A 283 2.94 9.46 1.34
N ILE A 284 4.16 9.52 0.75
CA ILE A 284 5.35 8.91 1.36
C ILE A 284 5.78 9.70 2.60
N LEU A 285 5.72 11.04 2.56
CA LEU A 285 6.04 11.84 3.75
C LEU A 285 4.98 11.62 4.84
N ASP A 286 3.70 11.60 4.46
CA ASP A 286 2.60 11.41 5.41
C ASP A 286 2.70 10.05 6.12
N GLU A 287 3.06 8.98 5.42
CA GLU A 287 3.24 7.67 6.06
C GLU A 287 4.42 7.64 7.04
N LEU A 288 5.52 8.32 6.71
CA LEU A 288 6.68 8.42 7.60
C LEU A 288 6.35 9.28 8.83
N GLU A 289 5.68 10.42 8.66
CA GLU A 289 5.34 11.33 9.76
C GLU A 289 4.26 10.76 10.69
N THR A 290 3.26 10.06 10.14
CA THR A 290 2.27 9.37 10.99
C THR A 290 2.89 8.21 11.78
N PHE A 291 3.96 7.60 11.28
CA PHE A 291 4.72 6.63 12.04
C PHE A 291 5.47 7.27 13.22
N ALA A 292 6.07 8.45 13.02
CA ALA A 292 6.65 9.23 14.13
C ALA A 292 5.59 9.58 15.19
N ASP A 293 4.38 9.98 14.75
CA ASP A 293 3.26 10.24 15.66
C ASP A 293 2.88 8.99 16.48
N ALA A 294 2.83 7.83 15.83
CA ALA A 294 2.51 6.57 16.50
C ALA A 294 3.56 6.18 17.56
N ILE A 295 4.84 6.46 17.30
CA ILE A 295 5.93 6.25 18.26
C ILE A 295 5.81 7.23 19.43
N GLU A 296 5.72 8.53 19.16
CA GLU A 296 5.70 9.58 20.18
C GLU A 296 4.49 9.46 21.11
N HIS A 297 3.31 9.16 20.59
CA HIS A 297 2.07 9.07 21.36
C HIS A 297 1.75 7.65 21.82
N ASN A 298 2.63 6.69 21.53
CA ASN A 298 2.43 5.26 21.80
C ASN A 298 1.09 4.71 21.26
N THR A 299 0.68 5.18 20.08
CA THR A 299 -0.56 4.72 19.42
C THR A 299 -0.25 3.59 18.42
N THR A 300 -1.30 3.01 17.86
CA THR A 300 -1.18 1.99 16.80
C THR A 300 -0.82 2.69 15.48
N PRO A 301 0.22 2.23 14.74
CA PRO A 301 0.53 2.74 13.41
C PRO A 301 -0.62 2.57 12.42
N VAL A 302 -0.70 3.45 11.42
CA VAL A 302 -1.79 3.45 10.41
C VAL A 302 -1.81 2.17 9.59
N VAL A 303 -0.64 1.64 9.24
CA VAL A 303 -0.48 0.33 8.58
C VAL A 303 0.36 -0.56 9.46
N THR A 304 -0.32 -1.43 10.21
CA THR A 304 0.35 -2.34 11.15
C THR A 304 1.06 -3.50 10.43
N PHE A 305 2.01 -4.14 11.11
CA PHE A 305 2.64 -5.36 10.62
C PHE A 305 1.64 -6.49 10.38
N LEU A 306 0.59 -6.57 11.20
CA LEU A 306 -0.48 -7.55 11.01
C LEU A 306 -1.22 -7.32 9.68
N GLN A 307 -1.56 -6.08 9.37
CA GLN A 307 -2.22 -5.71 8.10
C GLN A 307 -1.29 -5.96 6.90
N GLY A 308 -0.02 -5.58 6.99
CA GLY A 308 0.98 -5.88 5.94
C GLY A 308 1.20 -7.38 5.73
N THR A 309 1.16 -8.17 6.81
CA THR A 309 1.24 -9.64 6.75
C THR A 309 0.02 -10.22 6.04
N GLU A 310 -1.19 -9.72 6.34
CA GLU A 310 -2.41 -10.19 5.69
C GLU A 310 -2.45 -9.82 4.21
N ALA A 311 -2.02 -8.61 3.84
CA ALA A 311 -1.87 -8.22 2.43
C ALA A 311 -0.87 -9.14 1.69
N LEU A 312 0.25 -9.50 2.32
CA LEU A 312 1.22 -10.45 1.77
C LEU A 312 0.60 -11.86 1.64
N ARG A 313 -0.17 -12.33 2.61
CA ARG A 313 -0.84 -13.63 2.60
C ARG A 313 -1.77 -13.75 1.40
N VAL A 314 -2.68 -12.79 1.23
CA VAL A 314 -3.60 -12.75 0.08
C VAL A 314 -2.84 -12.65 -1.24
N ALA A 315 -1.81 -11.81 -1.32
CA ALA A 315 -0.99 -11.68 -2.53
C ALA A 315 -0.26 -12.97 -2.88
N ARG A 316 0.24 -13.72 -1.89
CA ARG A 316 0.89 -15.02 -2.09
C ARG A 316 -0.08 -16.10 -2.55
N GLU A 317 -1.27 -16.14 -2.00
CA GLU A 317 -2.33 -17.06 -2.42
C GLU A 317 -2.75 -16.80 -3.88
N ILE A 318 -3.00 -15.55 -4.24
CA ILE A 318 -3.27 -15.16 -5.63
C ILE A 318 -2.13 -15.61 -6.55
N ASN A 319 -0.88 -15.35 -6.16
CA ASN A 319 0.28 -15.74 -6.96
C ASN A 319 0.42 -17.25 -7.14
N SER A 320 0.07 -18.05 -6.11
CA SER A 320 0.04 -19.52 -6.20
C SER A 320 -1.01 -19.99 -7.20
N LEU A 321 -2.25 -19.48 -7.08
CA LEU A 321 -3.35 -19.83 -8.00
C LEU A 321 -3.02 -19.48 -9.47
N VAL A 322 -2.42 -18.33 -9.71
CA VAL A 322 -1.97 -17.93 -11.05
C VAL A 322 -0.92 -18.88 -11.60
N ASN A 323 0.05 -19.29 -10.79
CA ASN A 323 1.10 -20.23 -11.23
C ASN A 323 0.53 -21.63 -11.50
N GLU A 324 -0.43 -22.10 -10.71
CA GLU A 324 -1.14 -23.36 -10.93
C GLU A 324 -1.90 -23.33 -12.26
N HIS A 325 -2.63 -22.25 -12.53
CA HIS A 325 -3.35 -22.04 -13.77
C HIS A 325 -2.41 -22.08 -15.00
N LEU A 326 -1.29 -21.37 -14.96
CA LEU A 326 -0.29 -21.38 -16.05
C LEU A 326 0.32 -22.76 -16.25
N SER A 327 0.57 -23.50 -15.18
CA SER A 327 1.09 -24.88 -15.26
C SER A 327 0.13 -25.86 -15.93
N GLN A 328 -1.18 -25.58 -15.83
CA GLN A 328 -2.23 -26.38 -16.51
C GLN A 328 -2.32 -26.06 -18.01
N LEU A 329 -2.11 -24.77 -18.38
CA LEU A 329 -2.13 -24.35 -19.78
C LEU A 329 -0.89 -24.79 -20.59
N ALA A 330 0.22 -25.08 -19.91
CA ALA A 330 1.46 -25.55 -20.52
C ALA A 330 1.50 -27.06 -20.81
N LYS A 331 0.48 -27.79 -20.38
CA LYS A 331 0.26 -29.24 -20.66
C LYS A 331 -0.63 -29.44 -21.87
#